data_efffd169828cd8ecec5e4c61aaa6c3a6
#
_entry.id   efffd169828cd8ecec5e4c61aaa6c3a6
#
_cell.length_a   1.000
_cell.length_b   1.000
_cell.length_c   1.000
_cell.angle_alpha   90.00
_cell.angle_beta   90.00
_cell.angle_gamma   90.00
#
_symmetry.space_group_name_H-M   'P 1'
#
loop_
_entity.id
_entity.type
_entity.pdbx_description
1 polymer ?
#
loop_
_entity_poly.entity_id
_entity_poly.type
_entity_poly.pdbx_seq_one_letter_code
_entity_poly.pdbx_strand_id
1 'polypeptide(L)'
;KIKSVNGRLEKLGNLNNYGIVILDYAHTPDALKTCLKNVKEQFKLRKINLVFGCGGERDKPKRKIMGNIADKYCDKIYLTDDNPRGEDPIKIRRDIKSNISKSKVLEIPSRERAIKSAIMDIRSNEVVIIAGKGHEVYQEYISKKFFSDKKCIEQFIRIKNKSLNRNWKTNIVSEITKKKIEKNININEASNDSRKTKKNNIFFGIKGKNFDGNKFVNQALNNGASIAINQNKPVNQVKNKIYVKNSLKIFSESAKLVRISSNISSIAITGSAGKTSLKEMLGQMLGKLCQTSYSKKSFNNKYGVPISLFNINKEDKIGIFEVGMDKKGEIDFLTKKIMPNIGVITNISY
;
A
#
# COMPACT_ATOMS: atom_id res chain seq x y z
N LYS A 1 19.24 -18.95 6.79
CA LYS A 1 18.21 -17.98 7.25
C LYS A 1 17.49 -18.61 8.45
N ILE A 2 17.62 -18.01 9.64
CA ILE A 2 16.88 -18.41 10.83
C ILE A 2 15.41 -18.07 10.58
N LYS A 3 14.52 -19.04 10.66
CA LYS A 3 13.07 -18.80 10.59
C LYS A 3 12.61 -18.14 11.89
N SER A 4 11.70 -17.16 11.80
CA SER A 4 11.07 -16.58 12.99
C SER A 4 10.35 -17.65 13.80
N VAL A 5 10.41 -17.56 15.11
CA VAL A 5 9.66 -18.44 16.01
C VAL A 5 8.18 -18.09 15.88
N ASN A 6 7.31 -19.12 15.79
CA ASN A 6 5.88 -18.95 15.63
C ASN A 6 5.29 -18.08 16.77
N GLY A 7 4.61 -16.99 16.42
CA GLY A 7 4.01 -16.04 17.36
C GLY A 7 4.99 -15.17 18.16
N ARG A 8 6.28 -15.07 17.74
CA ARG A 8 7.30 -14.22 18.36
C ARG A 8 7.91 -13.32 17.30
N LEU A 9 7.61 -12.02 17.32
CA LEU A 9 7.98 -11.03 16.30
C LEU A 9 7.80 -11.60 14.87
N GLU A 10 6.74 -12.40 14.71
CA GLU A 10 6.47 -13.10 13.45
C GLU A 10 5.86 -12.13 12.44
N LYS A 11 6.61 -11.81 11.38
CA LYS A 11 6.06 -11.04 10.27
C LYS A 11 5.10 -11.90 9.48
N LEU A 12 3.82 -11.54 9.50
CA LEU A 12 2.76 -12.28 8.81
C LEU A 12 2.38 -11.61 7.49
N GLY A 13 2.55 -12.36 6.41
CA GLY A 13 2.14 -11.97 5.07
C GLY A 13 2.84 -10.73 4.52
N ASN A 14 2.51 -10.39 3.29
CA ASN A 14 2.94 -9.16 2.65
C ASN A 14 1.71 -8.33 2.28
N LEU A 15 1.66 -7.10 2.77
CA LEU A 15 0.67 -6.13 2.33
C LEU A 15 1.16 -5.41 1.07
N ASN A 16 0.31 -5.33 0.07
CA ASN A 16 0.65 -4.71 -1.22
C ASN A 16 0.84 -3.19 -1.14
N ASN A 17 0.44 -2.58 -0.03
CA ASN A 17 0.73 -1.17 0.27
C ASN A 17 1.99 -0.98 1.12
N TYR A 18 2.84 -1.99 1.25
CA TYR A 18 4.06 -1.99 2.08
C TYR A 18 3.85 -1.81 3.60
N GLY A 19 2.64 -1.81 4.10
CA GLY A 19 2.35 -1.92 5.52
C GLY A 19 2.91 -3.23 6.08
N ILE A 20 3.36 -3.23 7.32
CA ILE A 20 3.94 -4.42 7.96
C ILE A 20 3.00 -4.88 9.08
N VAL A 21 2.72 -6.18 9.14
CA VAL A 21 1.93 -6.79 10.22
C VAL A 21 2.82 -7.79 10.96
N ILE A 22 2.90 -7.61 12.28
CA ILE A 22 3.71 -8.45 13.18
C ILE A 22 2.80 -9.06 14.23
N LEU A 23 2.93 -10.37 14.44
CA LEU A 23 2.30 -11.10 15.53
C LEU A 23 3.32 -11.35 16.63
N ASP A 24 2.96 -11.05 17.88
CA ASP A 24 3.82 -11.29 19.03
C ASP A 24 3.04 -11.81 20.25
N TYR A 25 3.72 -12.57 21.09
CA TYR A 25 3.15 -13.15 22.33
C TYR A 25 3.28 -12.22 23.53
N ALA A 26 3.83 -11.02 23.40
CA ALA A 26 4.07 -10.08 24.49
C ALA A 26 2.78 -9.77 25.28
N HIS A 27 2.66 -10.34 26.47
CA HIS A 27 1.51 -10.23 27.40
C HIS A 27 1.93 -9.75 28.80
N THR A 28 3.20 -9.40 28.98
CA THR A 28 3.74 -8.78 30.19
C THR A 28 4.32 -7.40 29.87
N PRO A 29 4.46 -6.49 30.87
CA PRO A 29 5.04 -5.17 30.65
C PRO A 29 6.42 -5.20 30.00
N ASP A 30 7.34 -6.03 30.49
CA ASP A 30 8.71 -6.11 29.97
C ASP A 30 8.74 -6.68 28.57
N ALA A 31 7.94 -7.73 28.28
CA ALA A 31 7.85 -8.30 26.94
C ALA A 31 7.27 -7.29 25.94
N LEU A 32 6.22 -6.55 26.32
CA LEU A 32 5.62 -5.52 25.47
C LEU A 32 6.60 -4.38 25.21
N LYS A 33 7.29 -3.89 26.24
CA LYS A 33 8.30 -2.84 26.13
C LYS A 33 9.43 -3.27 25.19
N THR A 34 9.95 -4.47 25.37
CA THR A 34 11.04 -5.03 24.53
C THR A 34 10.60 -5.20 23.08
N CYS A 35 9.40 -5.76 22.85
CA CYS A 35 8.83 -5.91 21.51
C CYS A 35 8.72 -4.56 20.80
N LEU A 36 8.08 -3.57 21.44
CA LEU A 36 7.86 -2.25 20.85
C LEU A 36 9.16 -1.50 20.61
N LYS A 37 10.13 -1.59 21.54
CA LYS A 37 11.46 -0.99 21.39
C LYS A 37 12.20 -1.57 20.19
N ASN A 38 12.26 -2.89 20.08
CA ASN A 38 12.92 -3.58 18.96
C ASN A 38 12.28 -3.23 17.61
N VAL A 39 10.94 -3.19 17.54
CA VAL A 39 10.23 -2.79 16.31
C VAL A 39 10.52 -1.33 15.97
N LYS A 40 10.57 -0.43 16.97
CA LYS A 40 10.89 0.99 16.75
C LYS A 40 12.32 1.20 16.25
N GLU A 41 13.27 0.44 16.76
CA GLU A 41 14.66 0.46 16.31
C GLU A 41 14.83 -0.10 14.90
N GLN A 42 14.13 -1.18 14.59
CA GLN A 42 14.19 -1.82 13.27
C GLN A 42 13.48 -0.99 12.19
N PHE A 43 12.40 -0.29 12.52
CA PHE A 43 11.57 0.47 11.61
C PHE A 43 11.50 1.95 11.95
N LYS A 44 12.66 2.60 12.15
CA LYS A 44 12.83 3.98 12.66
C LYS A 44 11.93 5.05 11.99
N LEU A 45 11.61 4.89 10.71
CA LEU A 45 10.83 5.86 9.94
C LEU A 45 9.34 5.49 9.83
N ARG A 46 8.88 4.43 10.51
CA ARG A 46 7.50 3.97 10.44
C ARG A 46 6.74 4.30 11.71
N LYS A 47 5.46 4.63 11.55
CA LYS A 47 4.52 4.71 12.66
C LYS A 47 4.18 3.33 13.17
N ILE A 48 4.03 3.21 14.49
CA ILE A 48 3.74 1.94 15.17
C ILE A 48 2.31 1.98 15.68
N ASN A 49 1.50 1.04 15.23
CA ASN A 49 0.14 0.80 15.69
C ASN A 49 0.09 -0.52 16.45
N LEU A 50 -0.64 -0.56 17.55
CA LEU A 50 -0.69 -1.73 18.43
C LEU A 50 -2.13 -2.21 18.61
N VAL A 51 -2.34 -3.51 18.48
CA VAL A 51 -3.57 -4.20 18.91
C VAL A 51 -3.23 -5.04 20.13
N PHE A 52 -3.82 -4.76 21.28
CA PHE A 52 -3.57 -5.53 22.48
C PHE A 52 -4.71 -5.45 23.50
N GLY A 53 -4.67 -6.35 24.45
CA GLY A 53 -5.51 -6.38 25.65
C GLY A 53 -4.76 -7.06 26.80
N CYS A 54 -5.41 -7.21 27.94
CA CYS A 54 -4.90 -7.96 29.06
C CYS A 54 -5.88 -9.07 29.49
N GLY A 55 -5.34 -10.17 30.02
CA GLY A 55 -6.16 -11.22 30.59
C GLY A 55 -6.80 -10.81 31.93
N GLY A 56 -7.97 -11.35 32.19
CA GLY A 56 -8.63 -11.31 33.51
C GLY A 56 -8.06 -12.36 34.46
N GLU A 57 -8.40 -12.24 35.74
CA GLU A 57 -7.94 -13.14 36.82
C GLU A 57 -6.43 -13.32 36.89
N ARG A 58 -5.72 -12.24 36.58
CA ARG A 58 -4.25 -12.14 36.56
C ARG A 58 -3.82 -10.84 37.21
N ASP A 59 -2.53 -10.59 37.23
CA ASP A 59 -1.91 -9.37 37.76
C ASP A 59 -2.60 -8.09 37.21
N LYS A 60 -3.38 -7.41 38.07
CA LYS A 60 -4.12 -6.18 37.71
C LYS A 60 -3.18 -4.94 37.58
N PRO A 61 -2.20 -4.72 38.45
CA PRO A 61 -1.23 -3.63 38.34
C PRO A 61 -0.57 -3.51 36.96
N LYS A 62 -0.26 -4.63 36.29
CA LYS A 62 0.35 -4.65 34.95
C LYS A 62 -0.45 -3.92 33.88
N ARG A 63 -1.80 -3.81 34.03
CA ARG A 63 -2.69 -3.19 33.05
C ARG A 63 -2.34 -1.73 32.79
N LYS A 64 -2.20 -0.95 33.85
CA LYS A 64 -1.80 0.46 33.79
C LYS A 64 -0.38 0.62 33.24
N ILE A 65 0.54 -0.25 33.62
CA ILE A 65 1.93 -0.24 33.15
C ILE A 65 1.97 -0.52 31.64
N MET A 66 1.23 -1.53 31.17
CA MET A 66 1.14 -1.84 29.73
C MET A 66 0.47 -0.71 28.95
N GLY A 67 -0.53 -0.02 29.52
CA GLY A 67 -1.12 1.18 28.94
C GLY A 67 -0.11 2.29 28.73
N ASN A 68 0.70 2.60 29.77
CA ASN A 68 1.79 3.59 29.68
C ASN A 68 2.84 3.23 28.62
N ILE A 69 3.25 1.96 28.57
CA ILE A 69 4.20 1.48 27.57
C ILE A 69 3.63 1.66 26.15
N ALA A 70 2.38 1.28 25.94
CA ALA A 70 1.71 1.45 24.66
C ALA A 70 1.63 2.94 24.25
N ASP A 71 1.26 3.83 25.18
CA ASP A 71 1.19 5.28 24.90
C ASP A 71 2.55 5.87 24.53
N LYS A 72 3.62 5.43 25.21
CA LYS A 72 4.99 5.91 24.96
C LYS A 72 5.53 5.51 23.59
N TYR A 73 5.25 4.30 23.12
CA TYR A 73 5.90 3.73 21.93
C TYR A 73 5.04 3.74 20.69
N CYS A 74 3.70 3.83 20.80
CA CYS A 74 2.78 3.68 19.69
C CYS A 74 2.14 5.00 19.25
N ASP A 75 1.85 5.11 17.95
CA ASP A 75 1.14 6.24 17.36
C ASP A 75 -0.38 6.03 17.42
N LYS A 76 -0.86 4.79 17.32
CA LYS A 76 -2.27 4.40 17.43
C LYS A 76 -2.40 3.07 18.18
N ILE A 77 -3.41 2.97 19.02
CA ILE A 77 -3.66 1.82 19.88
C ILE A 77 -5.09 1.34 19.66
N TYR A 78 -5.24 0.08 19.28
CA TYR A 78 -6.52 -0.62 19.21
C TYR A 78 -6.64 -1.49 20.45
N LEU A 79 -7.34 -0.96 21.47
CA LEU A 79 -7.53 -1.65 22.75
C LEU A 79 -8.70 -2.64 22.65
N THR A 80 -8.44 -3.89 22.97
CA THR A 80 -9.41 -4.98 22.78
C THR A 80 -9.38 -5.99 23.93
N ASP A 81 -10.32 -6.94 23.92
CA ASP A 81 -10.29 -8.06 24.86
C ASP A 81 -9.18 -9.06 24.49
N ASP A 82 -8.56 -9.63 25.51
CA ASP A 82 -7.66 -10.78 25.40
C ASP A 82 -8.41 -12.04 25.88
N ASN A 83 -8.13 -12.54 27.07
CA ASN A 83 -8.84 -13.62 27.76
C ASN A 83 -9.45 -13.07 29.06
N PRO A 84 -10.65 -12.45 29.05
CA PRO A 84 -11.26 -11.86 30.26
C PRO A 84 -11.56 -12.88 31.35
N ARG A 85 -11.78 -14.14 30.99
CA ARG A 85 -12.24 -15.22 31.87
C ARG A 85 -13.52 -14.83 32.61
N GLY A 86 -13.54 -14.93 33.94
CA GLY A 86 -14.67 -14.53 34.80
C GLY A 86 -14.69 -13.03 35.16
N GLU A 87 -13.72 -12.24 34.74
CA GLU A 87 -13.64 -10.80 35.04
C GLU A 87 -14.36 -9.95 33.97
N ASP A 88 -15.01 -8.87 34.41
CA ASP A 88 -15.67 -7.92 33.51
C ASP A 88 -14.66 -7.30 32.51
N PRO A 89 -14.79 -7.58 31.21
CA PRO A 89 -13.86 -7.08 30.20
C PRO A 89 -13.86 -5.55 30.09
N ILE A 90 -14.94 -4.87 30.45
CA ILE A 90 -15.02 -3.40 30.46
C ILE A 90 -14.08 -2.82 31.52
N LYS A 91 -14.04 -3.44 32.71
CA LYS A 91 -13.11 -3.03 33.78
C LYS A 91 -11.66 -3.21 33.36
N ILE A 92 -11.33 -4.35 32.73
CA ILE A 92 -9.98 -4.61 32.23
C ILE A 92 -9.53 -3.55 31.23
N ARG A 93 -10.37 -3.24 30.23
CA ARG A 93 -10.05 -2.19 29.25
C ARG A 93 -9.96 -0.80 29.87
N ARG A 94 -10.82 -0.49 30.84
CA ARG A 94 -10.76 0.79 31.58
C ARG A 94 -9.45 0.95 32.33
N ASP A 95 -8.98 -0.08 33.02
CA ASP A 95 -7.70 -0.08 33.74
C ASP A 95 -6.52 0.19 32.80
N ILE A 96 -6.51 -0.43 31.61
CA ILE A 96 -5.47 -0.20 30.61
C ILE A 96 -5.55 1.21 30.08
N LYS A 97 -6.76 1.67 29.70
CA LYS A 97 -7.01 2.95 29.06
C LYS A 97 -6.73 4.15 29.92
N SER A 98 -6.81 4.00 31.26
CA SER A 98 -6.59 5.10 32.20
C SER A 98 -5.23 5.82 32.03
N ASN A 99 -4.26 5.12 31.45
CA ASN A 99 -2.89 5.60 31.25
C ASN A 99 -2.51 5.73 29.77
N ILE A 100 -3.50 5.91 28.89
CA ILE A 100 -3.28 6.13 27.46
C ILE A 100 -3.93 7.45 27.04
N SER A 101 -3.21 8.24 26.24
CA SER A 101 -3.73 9.48 25.65
C SER A 101 -4.99 9.22 24.82
N LYS A 102 -6.07 9.95 25.07
CA LYS A 102 -7.37 9.76 24.40
C LYS A 102 -7.28 9.83 22.88
N SER A 103 -6.41 10.66 22.34
CA SER A 103 -6.21 10.83 20.90
C SER A 103 -5.57 9.62 20.21
N LYS A 104 -4.93 8.73 20.96
CA LYS A 104 -4.22 7.57 20.42
C LYS A 104 -5.02 6.27 20.49
N VAL A 105 -6.00 6.17 21.38
CA VAL A 105 -6.69 4.92 21.70
C VAL A 105 -8.04 4.82 21.04
N LEU A 106 -8.25 3.70 20.32
CA LEU A 106 -9.53 3.26 19.80
C LEU A 106 -9.91 1.97 20.50
N GLU A 107 -10.97 2.01 21.30
CA GLU A 107 -11.48 0.86 22.05
C GLU A 107 -12.44 0.05 21.18
N ILE A 108 -12.08 -1.20 20.91
CA ILE A 108 -12.86 -2.16 20.12
C ILE A 108 -12.89 -3.47 20.89
N PRO A 109 -13.97 -3.79 21.64
CA PRO A 109 -14.05 -5.00 22.48
C PRO A 109 -13.75 -6.29 21.74
N SER A 110 -14.35 -6.48 20.57
CA SER A 110 -14.12 -7.65 19.73
C SER A 110 -12.69 -7.64 19.16
N ARG A 111 -11.88 -8.64 19.56
CA ARG A 111 -10.50 -8.79 19.09
C ARG A 111 -10.39 -8.97 17.58
N GLU A 112 -11.32 -9.74 17.01
CA GLU A 112 -11.41 -9.89 15.55
C GLU A 112 -11.64 -8.55 14.85
N ARG A 113 -12.58 -7.74 15.34
CA ARG A 113 -12.87 -6.42 14.77
C ARG A 113 -11.71 -5.44 14.98
N ALA A 114 -11.00 -5.52 16.11
CA ALA A 114 -9.81 -4.71 16.36
C ALA A 114 -8.69 -5.03 15.37
N ILE A 115 -8.39 -6.32 15.17
CA ILE A 115 -7.42 -6.79 14.17
C ILE A 115 -7.83 -6.36 12.77
N LYS A 116 -9.11 -6.56 12.40
CA LYS A 116 -9.67 -6.10 11.13
C LYS A 116 -9.44 -4.61 10.92
N SER A 117 -9.84 -3.78 11.88
CA SER A 117 -9.70 -2.32 11.79
C SER A 117 -8.24 -1.93 11.63
N ALA A 118 -7.33 -2.48 12.44
CA ALA A 118 -5.91 -2.17 12.37
C ALA A 118 -5.29 -2.53 11.00
N ILE A 119 -5.64 -3.69 10.42
CA ILE A 119 -5.15 -4.13 9.12
C ILE A 119 -5.80 -3.34 7.97
N MET A 120 -7.09 -3.01 8.07
CA MET A 120 -7.76 -2.23 7.02
C MET A 120 -7.30 -0.77 7.00
N ASP A 121 -6.93 -0.18 8.15
CA ASP A 121 -6.45 1.19 8.28
C ASP A 121 -4.97 1.37 7.93
N ILE A 122 -4.15 0.30 8.00
CA ILE A 122 -2.69 0.38 7.85
C ILE A 122 -2.26 1.05 6.55
N ARG A 123 -1.30 1.96 6.65
CA ARG A 123 -0.68 2.68 5.54
C ARG A 123 0.71 2.14 5.21
N SER A 124 1.29 2.59 4.10
CA SER A 124 2.61 2.14 3.61
C SER A 124 3.76 2.41 4.59
N ASN A 125 3.65 3.48 5.37
CA ASN A 125 4.66 3.89 6.35
C ASN A 125 4.34 3.42 7.78
N GLU A 126 3.52 2.39 7.95
CA GLU A 126 3.07 1.91 9.25
C GLU A 126 3.43 0.45 9.50
N VAL A 127 3.57 0.12 10.77
CA VAL A 127 3.69 -1.24 11.30
C VAL A 127 2.54 -1.46 12.27
N VAL A 128 1.79 -2.52 12.10
CA VAL A 128 0.79 -2.98 13.07
C VAL A 128 1.35 -4.18 13.83
N ILE A 129 1.36 -4.11 15.13
CA ILE A 129 1.74 -5.19 16.03
C ILE A 129 0.46 -5.71 16.67
N ILE A 130 0.23 -7.02 16.58
CA ILE A 130 -0.84 -7.72 17.30
C ILE A 130 -0.17 -8.49 18.44
N ALA A 131 -0.39 -8.04 19.67
CA ALA A 131 0.29 -8.56 20.86
C ALA A 131 -0.67 -9.24 21.84
N GLY A 132 -0.10 -10.17 22.63
CA GLY A 132 -0.75 -10.82 23.76
C GLY A 132 -0.94 -12.32 23.61
N LYS A 133 -1.48 -12.76 22.47
CA LYS A 133 -1.86 -14.17 22.27
C LYS A 133 -0.87 -14.99 21.45
N GLY A 134 -0.12 -14.36 20.55
CA GLY A 134 0.87 -15.03 19.71
C GLY A 134 0.29 -16.27 18.99
N HIS A 135 0.72 -17.45 19.40
CA HIS A 135 0.32 -18.74 18.82
C HIS A 135 -0.96 -19.37 19.46
N GLU A 136 -1.57 -18.72 20.45
CA GLU A 136 -2.79 -19.24 21.07
C GLU A 136 -3.93 -19.35 20.05
N VAL A 137 -4.73 -20.41 20.17
CA VAL A 137 -5.83 -20.74 19.25
C VAL A 137 -7.21 -20.66 19.90
N TYR A 138 -7.32 -20.00 21.05
CA TYR A 138 -8.57 -19.80 21.76
C TYR A 138 -8.66 -18.39 22.35
N GLN A 139 -9.87 -17.93 22.59
CA GLN A 139 -10.20 -16.79 23.43
C GLN A 139 -11.12 -17.26 24.56
N GLU A 140 -10.82 -16.88 25.79
CA GLU A 140 -11.50 -17.35 27.00
C GLU A 140 -12.26 -16.19 27.65
N TYR A 141 -13.58 -16.33 27.66
CA TYR A 141 -14.51 -15.61 28.50
C TYR A 141 -14.95 -16.55 29.63
N ILE A 142 -16.21 -16.67 29.93
CA ILE A 142 -16.73 -17.71 30.82
C ILE A 142 -16.46 -19.10 30.24
N SER A 143 -16.46 -19.22 28.92
CA SER A 143 -16.09 -20.42 28.16
C SER A 143 -15.02 -20.15 27.12
N LYS A 144 -14.25 -21.18 26.79
CA LYS A 144 -13.24 -21.10 25.71
C LYS A 144 -13.91 -21.20 24.34
N LYS A 145 -13.55 -20.28 23.45
CA LYS A 145 -13.97 -20.29 22.05
C LYS A 145 -12.74 -20.39 21.16
N PHE A 146 -12.84 -21.14 20.07
CA PHE A 146 -11.77 -21.17 19.08
C PHE A 146 -11.57 -19.77 18.49
N PHE A 147 -10.35 -19.26 18.57
CA PHE A 147 -9.96 -17.98 18.00
C PHE A 147 -8.44 -17.95 17.82
N SER A 148 -7.96 -17.57 16.64
CA SER A 148 -6.52 -17.48 16.33
C SER A 148 -6.21 -16.14 15.71
N ASP A 149 -5.39 -15.34 16.38
CA ASP A 149 -4.87 -14.08 15.82
C ASP A 149 -4.24 -14.29 14.45
N LYS A 150 -3.43 -15.34 14.28
CA LYS A 150 -2.74 -15.66 13.03
C LYS A 150 -3.71 -15.88 11.88
N LYS A 151 -4.72 -16.72 12.06
CA LYS A 151 -5.74 -16.97 11.02
C LYS A 151 -6.52 -15.71 10.68
N CYS A 152 -6.88 -14.93 11.69
CA CYS A 152 -7.57 -13.65 11.55
C CYS A 152 -6.74 -12.65 10.75
N ILE A 153 -5.46 -12.50 11.09
CA ILE A 153 -4.50 -11.63 10.38
C ILE A 153 -4.36 -12.05 8.93
N GLU A 154 -4.10 -13.32 8.64
CA GLU A 154 -3.96 -13.84 7.29
C GLU A 154 -5.20 -13.60 6.44
N GLN A 155 -6.39 -13.79 7.01
CA GLN A 155 -7.66 -13.50 6.35
C GLN A 155 -7.78 -12.03 5.98
N PHE A 156 -7.52 -11.10 6.92
CA PHE A 156 -7.67 -9.68 6.66
C PHE A 156 -6.56 -9.11 5.78
N ILE A 157 -5.36 -9.66 5.83
CA ILE A 157 -4.31 -9.35 4.83
C ILE A 157 -4.78 -9.72 3.41
N ARG A 158 -5.40 -10.90 3.23
CA ARG A 158 -5.97 -11.29 1.92
C ARG A 158 -7.06 -10.32 1.47
N ILE A 159 -7.97 -9.93 2.38
CA ILE A 159 -9.04 -8.98 2.07
C ILE A 159 -8.46 -7.61 1.73
N LYS A 160 -7.51 -7.10 2.53
CA LYS A 160 -6.83 -5.83 2.29
C LYS A 160 -6.11 -5.85 0.94
N ASN A 161 -5.34 -6.88 0.66
CA ASN A 161 -4.65 -7.05 -0.60
C ASN A 161 -5.63 -7.10 -1.78
N LYS A 162 -6.75 -7.80 -1.66
CA LYS A 162 -7.81 -7.78 -2.68
C LYS A 162 -8.37 -6.36 -2.91
N SER A 163 -8.53 -5.56 -1.87
CA SER A 163 -9.01 -4.19 -1.99
C SER A 163 -7.96 -3.25 -2.60
N LEU A 164 -6.67 -3.53 -2.39
CA LEU A 164 -5.54 -2.76 -2.94
C LEU A 164 -5.13 -3.22 -4.34
N ASN A 165 -5.32 -4.50 -4.64
CA ASN A 165 -4.77 -5.17 -5.82
C ASN A 165 -5.66 -5.11 -7.03
N ARG A 166 -6.87 -4.63 -6.89
CA ARG A 166 -7.76 -4.71 -8.01
C ARG A 166 -8.02 -3.36 -8.57
N ASN A 167 -7.53 -3.25 -9.80
CA ASN A 167 -7.93 -2.20 -10.68
C ASN A 167 -7.81 -0.86 -9.98
N TRP A 168 -6.77 -0.17 -10.28
CA TRP A 168 -6.54 1.18 -9.82
C TRP A 168 -7.86 1.91 -9.79
N LYS A 169 -8.31 2.29 -8.60
CA LYS A 169 -9.59 2.97 -8.47
C LYS A 169 -9.42 4.44 -8.79
N THR A 170 -10.49 5.05 -9.18
CA THR A 170 -10.55 6.50 -9.45
C THR A 170 -10.14 7.38 -8.26
N ASN A 171 -10.09 6.81 -7.03
CA ASN A 171 -9.58 7.52 -5.87
C ASN A 171 -8.13 7.99 -5.99
N ILE A 172 -7.28 7.32 -6.79
CA ILE A 172 -5.91 7.79 -7.10
C ILE A 172 -5.95 9.20 -7.69
N VAL A 173 -6.89 9.44 -8.61
CA VAL A 173 -7.06 10.74 -9.24
C VAL A 173 -7.62 11.75 -8.24
N SER A 174 -8.59 11.36 -7.40
CA SER A 174 -9.10 12.21 -6.32
C SER A 174 -8.00 12.63 -5.37
N GLU A 175 -7.13 11.71 -4.99
CA GLU A 175 -6.02 11.96 -4.06
C GLU A 175 -5.06 13.03 -4.60
N ILE A 176 -4.74 12.96 -5.90
CA ILE A 176 -3.79 13.90 -6.53
C ILE A 176 -4.46 15.22 -6.91
N THR A 177 -5.67 15.16 -7.47
CA THR A 177 -6.37 16.36 -7.96
C THR A 177 -7.09 17.11 -6.87
N LYS A 178 -7.26 16.51 -5.68
CA LYS A 178 -8.11 16.99 -4.57
C LYS A 178 -9.56 17.23 -4.99
N LYS A 179 -10.00 16.58 -6.08
CA LYS A 179 -11.36 16.67 -6.59
C LYS A 179 -12.17 15.44 -6.22
N LYS A 180 -13.40 15.66 -5.75
CA LYS A 180 -14.33 14.58 -5.43
C LYS A 180 -14.75 13.87 -6.72
N ILE A 181 -14.64 12.55 -6.73
CA ILE A 181 -15.16 11.68 -7.78
C ILE A 181 -16.34 10.92 -7.19
N GLU A 182 -17.51 11.06 -7.81
CA GLU A 182 -18.76 10.51 -7.26
C GLU A 182 -18.74 9.00 -7.10
N LYS A 183 -18.08 8.28 -8.00
CA LYS A 183 -18.00 6.81 -7.95
C LYS A 183 -16.55 6.36 -7.93
N ASN A 184 -16.21 5.57 -6.92
CA ASN A 184 -14.92 4.90 -6.85
C ASN A 184 -14.94 3.65 -7.76
N ILE A 185 -14.62 3.85 -9.04
CA ILE A 185 -14.67 2.84 -10.09
C ILE A 185 -13.30 2.16 -10.24
N ASN A 186 -13.32 0.86 -10.46
CA ASN A 186 -12.11 0.11 -10.78
C ASN A 186 -11.60 0.51 -12.17
N ILE A 187 -10.28 0.74 -12.27
CA ILE A 187 -9.63 1.14 -13.50
C ILE A 187 -8.72 0.01 -13.97
N ASN A 188 -8.86 -0.37 -15.23
CA ASN A 188 -8.06 -1.42 -15.82
C ASN A 188 -6.72 -0.91 -16.33
N GLU A 189 -6.73 0.18 -17.08
CA GLU A 189 -5.54 0.75 -17.71
C GLU A 189 -5.64 2.28 -17.77
N ALA A 190 -4.49 2.95 -17.88
CA ALA A 190 -4.41 4.35 -18.25
C ALA A 190 -4.08 4.47 -19.74
N SER A 191 -4.69 5.43 -20.42
CA SER A 191 -4.46 5.70 -21.84
C SER A 191 -4.30 7.20 -22.09
N ASN A 192 -3.42 7.55 -23.00
CA ASN A 192 -3.30 8.88 -23.61
C ASN A 192 -3.62 8.85 -25.13
N ASP A 193 -4.08 7.70 -25.63
CA ASP A 193 -4.54 7.51 -27.01
C ASP A 193 -6.02 7.11 -26.97
N SER A 194 -6.92 8.00 -27.43
CA SER A 194 -8.37 7.77 -27.42
C SER A 194 -8.81 6.55 -28.22
N ARG A 195 -8.07 6.21 -29.27
CA ARG A 195 -8.36 5.03 -30.15
C ARG A 195 -8.11 3.70 -29.44
N LYS A 196 -7.22 3.69 -28.42
CA LYS A 196 -6.87 2.50 -27.62
C LYS A 196 -7.64 2.42 -26.31
N THR A 197 -8.43 3.44 -26.01
CA THR A 197 -9.22 3.50 -24.79
C THR A 197 -10.33 2.45 -24.81
N LYS A 198 -10.49 1.71 -23.72
CA LYS A 198 -11.47 0.66 -23.51
C LYS A 198 -12.30 0.91 -22.26
N LYS A 199 -13.32 0.06 -22.05
CA LYS A 199 -14.15 0.11 -20.83
C LYS A 199 -13.30 0.04 -19.56
N ASN A 200 -13.60 0.90 -18.61
CA ASN A 200 -12.91 1.05 -17.34
C ASN A 200 -11.44 1.54 -17.45
N ASN A 201 -11.09 2.24 -18.53
CA ASN A 201 -9.81 2.95 -18.60
C ASN A 201 -9.95 4.37 -18.05
N ILE A 202 -8.82 4.95 -17.58
CA ILE A 202 -8.67 6.40 -17.43
C ILE A 202 -8.00 6.95 -18.67
N PHE A 203 -8.58 7.99 -19.23
CA PHE A 203 -7.97 8.73 -20.32
C PHE A 203 -7.32 10.03 -19.81
N PHE A 204 -6.09 10.28 -20.26
CA PHE A 204 -5.36 11.53 -19.98
C PHE A 204 -5.20 12.33 -21.27
N GLY A 205 -5.96 13.41 -21.39
CA GLY A 205 -5.81 14.38 -22.47
C GLY A 205 -4.57 15.24 -22.23
N ILE A 206 -3.45 14.86 -22.85
CA ILE A 206 -2.17 15.52 -22.68
C ILE A 206 -1.86 16.37 -23.92
N LYS A 207 -1.51 17.64 -23.69
CA LYS A 207 -1.03 18.53 -24.74
C LYS A 207 0.45 18.28 -25.00
N GLY A 208 0.78 17.78 -26.17
CA GLY A 208 2.16 17.61 -26.66
C GLY A 208 2.59 18.78 -27.55
N LYS A 209 3.79 18.67 -28.16
CA LYS A 209 4.28 19.70 -29.09
C LYS A 209 3.44 19.78 -30.36
N ASN A 210 3.16 18.63 -30.97
CA ASN A 210 2.50 18.54 -32.30
C ASN A 210 1.07 17.99 -32.22
N PHE A 211 0.59 17.65 -31.03
CA PHE A 211 -0.69 16.97 -30.84
C PHE A 211 -1.32 17.37 -29.52
N ASP A 212 -2.62 17.69 -29.57
CA ASP A 212 -3.39 18.02 -28.39
C ASP A 212 -4.43 16.92 -28.05
N GLY A 213 -4.08 16.07 -27.07
CA GLY A 213 -4.92 15.00 -26.58
C GLY A 213 -6.23 15.49 -25.95
N ASN A 214 -6.32 16.76 -25.54
CA ASN A 214 -7.55 17.30 -24.95
C ASN A 214 -8.73 17.34 -25.94
N LYS A 215 -8.45 17.43 -27.25
CA LYS A 215 -9.47 17.38 -28.31
C LYS A 215 -10.20 16.05 -28.39
N PHE A 216 -9.61 14.97 -27.86
CA PHE A 216 -10.12 13.59 -27.98
C PHE A 216 -10.78 13.05 -26.71
N VAL A 217 -11.02 13.91 -25.73
CA VAL A 217 -11.65 13.54 -24.45
C VAL A 217 -13.03 12.91 -24.64
N ASN A 218 -13.87 13.51 -25.51
CA ASN A 218 -15.21 12.97 -25.81
C ASN A 218 -15.13 11.60 -26.48
N GLN A 219 -14.22 11.44 -27.45
CA GLN A 219 -14.00 10.16 -28.11
C GLN A 219 -13.55 9.08 -27.12
N ALA A 220 -12.65 9.41 -26.18
CA ALA A 220 -12.20 8.46 -25.19
C ALA A 220 -13.34 8.02 -24.25
N LEU A 221 -14.22 8.94 -23.84
CA LEU A 221 -15.40 8.61 -23.04
C LEU A 221 -16.39 7.73 -23.81
N ASN A 222 -16.64 8.03 -25.06
CA ASN A 222 -17.51 7.22 -25.95
C ASN A 222 -16.94 5.81 -26.15
N ASN A 223 -15.60 5.67 -26.20
CA ASN A 223 -14.91 4.39 -26.28
C ASN A 223 -14.86 3.63 -24.94
N GLY A 224 -15.44 4.18 -23.85
CA GLY A 224 -15.64 3.51 -22.58
C GLY A 224 -14.71 3.94 -21.45
N ALA A 225 -13.96 5.04 -21.60
CA ALA A 225 -13.22 5.59 -20.47
C ALA A 225 -14.17 5.89 -19.30
N SER A 226 -13.84 5.43 -18.11
CA SER A 226 -14.61 5.74 -16.91
C SER A 226 -14.44 7.18 -16.47
N ILE A 227 -13.24 7.74 -16.70
CA ILE A 227 -12.88 9.13 -16.39
C ILE A 227 -11.93 9.62 -17.48
N ALA A 228 -12.09 10.89 -17.84
CA ALA A 228 -11.15 11.60 -18.68
C ALA A 228 -10.62 12.85 -17.96
N ILE A 229 -9.30 12.98 -17.92
CA ILE A 229 -8.59 14.11 -17.34
C ILE A 229 -8.13 15.02 -18.47
N ASN A 230 -8.43 16.30 -18.38
CA ASN A 230 -8.10 17.27 -19.42
C ASN A 230 -7.67 18.63 -18.85
N GLN A 231 -7.12 19.48 -19.73
CA GLN A 231 -6.68 20.84 -19.42
C GLN A 231 -7.65 21.91 -19.91
N ASN A 232 -8.67 21.55 -20.69
CA ASN A 232 -9.68 22.49 -21.15
C ASN A 232 -10.75 22.67 -20.07
N LYS A 233 -10.89 23.91 -19.59
CA LYS A 233 -11.91 24.25 -18.59
C LYS A 233 -13.30 24.00 -19.19
N PRO A 234 -14.15 23.19 -18.56
CA PRO A 234 -15.48 22.93 -19.08
C PRO A 234 -16.36 24.16 -18.91
N VAL A 235 -17.21 24.43 -19.91
CA VAL A 235 -18.25 25.44 -19.80
C VAL A 235 -19.31 24.97 -18.79
N ASN A 236 -19.63 23.68 -18.78
CA ASN A 236 -20.53 23.03 -17.83
C ASN A 236 -19.84 21.83 -17.18
N GLN A 237 -20.21 21.51 -15.93
CA GLN A 237 -19.72 20.30 -15.26
C GLN A 237 -20.25 19.06 -16.01
N VAL A 238 -19.35 18.35 -16.68
CA VAL A 238 -19.67 17.09 -17.37
C VAL A 238 -19.22 15.94 -16.49
N LYS A 239 -20.15 15.06 -16.18
CA LYS A 239 -19.87 13.82 -15.45
C LYS A 239 -18.70 13.05 -16.09
N ASN A 240 -17.77 12.57 -15.26
CA ASN A 240 -16.60 11.82 -15.68
C ASN A 240 -15.50 12.64 -16.42
N LYS A 241 -15.60 13.96 -16.49
CA LYS A 241 -14.49 14.82 -16.95
C LYS A 241 -13.89 15.57 -15.77
N ILE A 242 -12.58 15.49 -15.63
CA ILE A 242 -11.84 16.17 -14.56
C ILE A 242 -10.92 17.19 -15.21
N TYR A 243 -11.21 18.46 -14.96
CA TYR A 243 -10.34 19.56 -15.36
C TYR A 243 -9.13 19.65 -14.41
N VAL A 244 -7.94 19.78 -14.97
CA VAL A 244 -6.68 20.00 -14.24
C VAL A 244 -5.79 21.00 -14.98
N LYS A 245 -4.98 21.77 -14.26
CA LYS A 245 -4.06 22.74 -14.89
C LYS A 245 -2.97 22.05 -15.71
N ASN A 246 -2.56 20.84 -15.33
CA ASN A 246 -1.49 20.11 -16.00
C ASN A 246 -1.78 18.59 -15.98
N SER A 247 -2.33 18.08 -17.09
CA SER A 247 -2.66 16.65 -17.23
C SER A 247 -1.44 15.74 -17.22
N LEU A 248 -0.29 16.19 -17.75
CA LEU A 248 0.94 15.40 -17.73
C LEU A 248 1.46 15.22 -16.31
N LYS A 249 1.41 16.28 -15.47
CA LYS A 249 1.78 16.18 -14.06
C LYS A 249 0.88 15.18 -13.34
N ILE A 250 -0.44 15.28 -13.49
CA ILE A 250 -1.40 14.36 -12.87
C ILE A 250 -1.16 12.92 -13.34
N PHE A 251 -0.94 12.71 -14.64
CA PHE A 251 -0.62 11.42 -15.21
C PHE A 251 0.64 10.80 -14.56
N SER A 252 1.70 11.57 -14.47
CA SER A 252 2.97 11.13 -13.90
C SER A 252 2.88 10.83 -12.40
N GLU A 253 2.20 11.68 -11.62
CA GLU A 253 2.00 11.46 -10.18
C GLU A 253 1.05 10.28 -9.91
N SER A 254 0.00 10.10 -10.71
CA SER A 254 -0.87 8.94 -10.61
C SER A 254 -0.10 7.63 -10.88
N ALA A 255 0.75 7.61 -11.90
CA ALA A 255 1.61 6.46 -12.19
C ALA A 255 2.59 6.15 -11.06
N LYS A 256 3.14 7.19 -10.41
CA LYS A 256 3.98 7.04 -9.23
C LYS A 256 3.22 6.41 -8.05
N LEU A 257 1.97 6.83 -7.80
CA LEU A 257 1.14 6.20 -6.76
C LEU A 257 0.85 4.73 -7.08
N VAL A 258 0.57 4.42 -8.34
CA VAL A 258 0.43 3.04 -8.81
C VAL A 258 1.69 2.23 -8.49
N ARG A 259 2.88 2.77 -8.79
CA ARG A 259 4.16 2.13 -8.49
C ARG A 259 4.36 1.92 -6.99
N ILE A 260 4.07 2.92 -6.18
CA ILE A 260 4.19 2.84 -4.71
C ILE A 260 3.25 1.77 -4.13
N SER A 261 2.06 1.62 -4.70
CA SER A 261 1.07 0.64 -4.26
C SER A 261 1.34 -0.77 -4.79
N SER A 262 2.22 -0.92 -5.79
CA SER A 262 2.61 -2.22 -6.33
C SER A 262 3.73 -2.85 -5.49
N ASN A 263 3.66 -4.19 -5.30
CA ASN A 263 4.66 -4.93 -4.53
C ASN A 263 5.69 -5.61 -5.45
N ILE A 264 6.22 -4.85 -6.41
CA ILE A 264 7.22 -5.35 -7.36
C ILE A 264 8.63 -4.92 -6.96
N SER A 265 9.61 -5.76 -7.24
CA SER A 265 11.00 -5.36 -7.36
C SER A 265 11.20 -4.75 -8.74
N SER A 266 11.69 -3.51 -8.82
CA SER A 266 11.80 -2.77 -10.07
C SER A 266 13.25 -2.62 -10.53
N ILE A 267 13.45 -2.82 -11.83
CA ILE A 267 14.73 -2.66 -12.52
C ILE A 267 14.57 -1.50 -13.53
N ALA A 268 15.43 -0.51 -13.44
CA ALA A 268 15.51 0.56 -14.43
C ALA A 268 16.74 0.37 -15.30
N ILE A 269 16.56 0.44 -16.62
CA ILE A 269 17.65 0.24 -17.60
C ILE A 269 17.82 1.52 -18.42
N THR A 270 19.01 2.08 -18.40
CA THR A 270 19.40 3.23 -19.22
C THR A 270 20.71 2.99 -19.93
N GLY A 271 21.15 3.94 -20.77
CA GLY A 271 22.38 3.89 -21.55
C GLY A 271 22.17 4.36 -22.99
N SER A 272 23.24 4.55 -23.74
CA SER A 272 23.19 5.04 -25.13
C SER A 272 22.62 4.01 -26.08
N ALA A 273 23.01 2.73 -25.97
CA ALA A 273 22.53 1.62 -26.80
C ALA A 273 22.19 0.38 -25.95
N GLY A 274 21.48 -0.61 -26.51
CA GLY A 274 21.23 -1.91 -25.87
C GLY A 274 20.12 -1.94 -24.83
N LYS A 275 19.54 -0.81 -24.42
CA LYS A 275 18.46 -0.72 -23.41
C LYS A 275 17.29 -1.67 -23.70
N THR A 276 16.71 -1.56 -24.88
CA THR A 276 15.55 -2.35 -25.29
C THR A 276 15.89 -3.83 -25.39
N SER A 277 17.03 -4.19 -25.94
CA SER A 277 17.48 -5.57 -26.06
C SER A 277 17.65 -6.21 -24.67
N LEU A 278 18.35 -5.53 -23.76
CA LEU A 278 18.54 -6.05 -22.39
C LEU A 278 17.21 -6.16 -21.65
N LYS A 279 16.32 -5.19 -21.77
CA LYS A 279 14.97 -5.23 -21.19
C LYS A 279 14.19 -6.44 -21.68
N GLU A 280 14.17 -6.70 -22.98
CA GLU A 280 13.46 -7.85 -23.56
C GLU A 280 14.07 -9.17 -23.10
N MET A 281 15.40 -9.30 -23.07
CA MET A 281 16.09 -10.49 -22.59
C MET A 281 15.78 -10.78 -21.12
N LEU A 282 15.91 -9.76 -20.26
CA LEU A 282 15.59 -9.90 -18.84
C LEU A 282 14.10 -10.21 -18.62
N GLY A 283 13.20 -9.55 -19.38
CA GLY A 283 11.77 -9.81 -19.33
C GLY A 283 11.42 -11.26 -19.66
N GLN A 284 12.04 -11.83 -20.67
CA GLN A 284 11.86 -13.24 -21.06
C GLN A 284 12.48 -14.21 -20.06
N MET A 285 13.67 -13.93 -19.56
CA MET A 285 14.36 -14.81 -18.61
C MET A 285 13.65 -14.82 -17.24
N LEU A 286 13.39 -13.66 -16.67
CA LEU A 286 12.75 -13.52 -15.36
C LEU A 286 11.28 -13.93 -15.42
N GLY A 287 10.61 -13.75 -16.57
CA GLY A 287 9.24 -14.22 -16.78
C GLY A 287 9.07 -15.75 -16.72
N LYS A 288 10.16 -16.51 -16.87
CA LYS A 288 10.15 -17.99 -16.64
C LYS A 288 10.22 -18.35 -15.15
N LEU A 289 10.71 -17.44 -14.31
CA LEU A 289 10.90 -17.68 -12.88
C LEU A 289 9.74 -17.12 -12.05
N CYS A 290 9.18 -15.99 -12.44
CA CYS A 290 8.06 -15.35 -11.75
C CYS A 290 7.29 -14.41 -12.69
N GLN A 291 6.09 -14.02 -12.30
CA GLN A 291 5.31 -13.01 -13.02
C GLN A 291 6.11 -11.71 -13.12
N THR A 292 6.37 -11.28 -14.36
CA THR A 292 7.24 -10.16 -14.68
C THR A 292 6.59 -9.27 -15.72
N SER A 293 6.44 -7.98 -15.42
CA SER A 293 6.06 -6.97 -16.40
C SER A 293 7.28 -6.19 -16.89
N TYR A 294 7.22 -5.73 -18.11
CA TYR A 294 8.26 -4.86 -18.68
C TYR A 294 7.67 -3.88 -19.69
N SER A 295 8.36 -2.74 -19.87
CA SER A 295 7.92 -1.69 -20.79
C SER A 295 7.72 -2.23 -22.19
N LYS A 296 6.54 -2.01 -22.77
CA LYS A 296 6.27 -2.36 -24.18
C LYS A 296 7.03 -1.42 -25.10
N LYS A 297 7.65 -1.95 -26.14
CA LYS A 297 8.43 -1.16 -27.10
C LYS A 297 9.47 -0.31 -26.36
N SER A 298 9.79 0.86 -26.91
CA SER A 298 10.70 1.85 -26.29
C SER A 298 9.91 2.91 -25.50
N PHE A 299 9.04 2.46 -24.57
CA PHE A 299 8.31 3.36 -23.66
C PHE A 299 9.23 3.85 -22.53
N ASN A 300 10.17 4.74 -22.89
CA ASN A 300 11.28 5.14 -22.05
C ASN A 300 11.29 6.63 -21.63
N ASN A 301 10.29 7.40 -22.06
CA ASN A 301 10.20 8.84 -21.82
C ASN A 301 9.06 9.22 -20.85
N LYS A 302 8.87 10.54 -20.64
CA LYS A 302 7.85 11.11 -19.73
C LYS A 302 6.39 10.70 -20.03
N TYR A 303 6.11 10.11 -21.19
CA TYR A 303 4.80 9.58 -21.56
C TYR A 303 4.77 8.05 -21.44
N GLY A 304 5.83 7.38 -21.89
CA GLY A 304 5.89 5.92 -21.95
C GLY A 304 6.11 5.26 -20.59
N VAL A 305 6.98 5.84 -19.75
CA VAL A 305 7.22 5.29 -18.39
C VAL A 305 5.96 5.30 -17.55
N PRO A 306 5.18 6.38 -17.45
CA PRO A 306 3.89 6.33 -16.73
C PRO A 306 2.92 5.26 -17.26
N ILE A 307 2.79 5.09 -18.58
CA ILE A 307 1.96 4.02 -19.15
C ILE A 307 2.45 2.64 -18.69
N SER A 308 3.77 2.44 -18.69
CA SER A 308 4.36 1.16 -18.26
C SER A 308 4.09 0.89 -16.77
N LEU A 309 4.14 1.90 -15.92
CA LEU A 309 3.81 1.80 -14.51
C LEU A 309 2.32 1.47 -14.27
N PHE A 310 1.42 2.09 -15.03
CA PHE A 310 -0.01 1.77 -14.97
C PHE A 310 -0.32 0.34 -15.43
N ASN A 311 0.53 -0.25 -16.25
CA ASN A 311 0.33 -1.60 -16.79
C ASN A 311 0.99 -2.70 -15.95
N ILE A 312 1.46 -2.40 -14.75
CA ILE A 312 1.90 -3.40 -13.78
C ILE A 312 0.69 -4.25 -13.39
N ASN A 313 0.81 -5.58 -13.56
CA ASN A 313 -0.21 -6.52 -13.12
C ASN A 313 -0.07 -6.81 -11.63
N LYS A 314 -1.14 -7.33 -11.05
CA LYS A 314 -1.21 -7.64 -9.61
C LYS A 314 -0.24 -8.70 -9.15
N GLU A 315 -0.12 -9.72 -9.98
CA GLU A 315 0.70 -10.90 -9.71
C GLU A 315 2.17 -10.66 -10.03
N ASP A 316 2.50 -9.52 -10.66
CA ASP A 316 3.88 -9.20 -10.99
C ASP A 316 4.73 -9.11 -9.74
N LYS A 317 5.89 -9.78 -9.81
CA LYS A 317 6.93 -9.74 -8.77
C LYS A 317 8.08 -8.83 -9.18
N ILE A 318 8.30 -8.71 -10.48
CA ILE A 318 9.38 -7.91 -11.07
C ILE A 318 8.78 -6.99 -12.13
N GLY A 319 9.25 -5.73 -12.14
CA GLY A 319 8.98 -4.76 -13.18
C GLY A 319 10.26 -4.24 -13.80
N ILE A 320 10.37 -4.27 -15.14
CA ILE A 320 11.56 -3.82 -15.86
C ILE A 320 11.19 -2.63 -16.73
N PHE A 321 11.85 -1.49 -16.48
CA PHE A 321 11.52 -0.23 -17.11
C PHE A 321 12.74 0.34 -17.85
N GLU A 322 12.52 0.66 -19.12
CA GLU A 322 13.47 1.37 -19.92
C GLU A 322 13.39 2.88 -19.60
N VAL A 323 14.54 3.53 -19.43
CA VAL A 323 14.67 4.94 -19.09
C VAL A 323 15.45 5.66 -20.18
N GLY A 324 14.83 6.67 -20.79
CA GLY A 324 15.46 7.55 -21.77
C GLY A 324 16.51 8.46 -21.14
N MET A 325 17.42 8.94 -21.98
CA MET A 325 18.50 9.85 -21.58
C MET A 325 18.75 10.98 -22.59
N ASP A 326 17.69 11.37 -23.30
CA ASP A 326 17.82 12.36 -24.40
C ASP A 326 18.06 13.77 -23.87
N LYS A 327 17.74 14.05 -22.60
CA LYS A 327 17.85 15.39 -22.00
C LYS A 327 18.44 15.33 -20.61
N LYS A 328 19.22 16.34 -20.26
CA LYS A 328 19.71 16.55 -18.89
C LYS A 328 18.55 16.53 -17.89
N GLY A 329 18.67 15.71 -16.83
CA GLY A 329 17.67 15.54 -15.79
C GLY A 329 16.54 14.55 -16.11
N GLU A 330 16.46 13.96 -17.31
CA GLU A 330 15.40 13.01 -17.68
C GLU A 330 15.49 11.73 -16.89
N ILE A 331 16.68 11.17 -16.71
CA ILE A 331 16.92 9.96 -15.91
C ILE A 331 16.44 10.21 -14.47
N ASP A 332 16.84 11.31 -13.85
CA ASP A 332 16.42 11.67 -12.48
C ASP A 332 14.89 11.80 -12.37
N PHE A 333 14.27 12.48 -13.33
CA PHE A 333 12.82 12.64 -13.37
C PHE A 333 12.09 11.28 -13.45
N LEU A 334 12.53 10.38 -14.33
CA LEU A 334 11.88 9.10 -14.57
C LEU A 334 12.15 8.09 -13.45
N THR A 335 13.37 8.05 -12.91
CA THR A 335 13.72 7.16 -11.81
C THR A 335 12.98 7.52 -10.51
N LYS A 336 12.70 8.81 -10.27
CA LYS A 336 11.82 9.26 -9.17
C LYS A 336 10.38 8.75 -9.29
N LYS A 337 9.93 8.33 -10.46
CA LYS A 337 8.61 7.72 -10.70
C LYS A 337 8.68 6.20 -10.59
N ILE A 338 9.73 5.59 -11.16
CA ILE A 338 9.95 4.14 -11.14
C ILE A 338 10.35 3.67 -9.74
N MET A 339 11.14 4.46 -9.01
CA MET A 339 11.74 4.10 -7.73
C MET A 339 12.42 2.71 -7.81
N PRO A 340 13.45 2.58 -8.66
CA PRO A 340 14.05 1.28 -8.95
C PRO A 340 14.80 0.73 -7.74
N ASN A 341 14.72 -0.61 -7.56
CA ASN A 341 15.55 -1.35 -6.63
C ASN A 341 16.94 -1.63 -7.23
N ILE A 342 17.00 -1.74 -8.57
CA ILE A 342 18.22 -2.01 -9.32
C ILE A 342 18.27 -1.02 -10.50
N GLY A 343 19.38 -0.33 -10.65
CA GLY A 343 19.70 0.48 -11.82
C GLY A 343 20.74 -0.22 -12.69
N VAL A 344 20.53 -0.25 -14.00
CA VAL A 344 21.45 -0.82 -14.98
C VAL A 344 21.77 0.22 -16.03
N ILE A 345 23.05 0.45 -16.27
CA ILE A 345 23.57 1.28 -17.36
C ILE A 345 24.23 0.35 -18.37
N THR A 346 23.68 0.28 -19.58
CA THR A 346 24.21 -0.63 -20.61
C THR A 346 25.55 -0.18 -21.14
N ASN A 347 25.61 1.07 -21.56
CA ASN A 347 26.83 1.73 -21.99
C ASN A 347 26.63 3.25 -21.98
N ILE A 348 27.72 3.99 -22.01
CA ILE A 348 27.76 5.43 -22.20
C ILE A 348 28.68 5.68 -23.40
N SER A 349 28.12 6.18 -24.50
CA SER A 349 28.88 6.60 -25.66
C SER A 349 28.74 8.12 -25.83
N TYR A 350 29.80 8.74 -26.28
CA TYR A 350 29.86 10.16 -26.61
C TYR A 350 29.23 10.40 -27.98
#